data_c954fb6966180163dfe9f9c34f30a35f
#
_entry.id   c954fb6966180163dfe9f9c34f30a35f
#
_cell.length_a   1.000
_cell.length_b   1.000
_cell.length_c   1.000
_cell.angle_alpha   90.00
_cell.angle_beta   90.00
_cell.angle_gamma   90.00
#
_symmetry.space_group_name_H-M   'P 1'
#
loop_
_entity.id
_entity.type
_entity.pdbx_description
1 polymer ?
#
loop_
_entity_poly.entity_id
_entity_poly.type
_entity_poly.pdbx_seq_one_letter_code
_entity_poly.pdbx_strand_id
1 'polypeptide(L)'
;MDIRHLEYFAEVAQHLSFTKASQTLHVTQPSISKAIKNLEGELGVPLFYRSSKQLELTDAGKAVLINAKKVLEAFQNLTLELTDLMELKGGEIKIGIPPIVGAAFFSKLISQYKEKFPLIEIKLTEVGTKKIKKGVEDGTLDIGLICTVPAHGSGFEIIKVIKDPLMLIIHREHRLASKTEVHFSELAKEPFILYRKDFTLYDLIIEECLKSGFQPNIVCESSQKDFLLGMVEGKLGITMLPSKICKNINCHDLVVLPISESAVNLELGMIWKKDKYLSFAVREFITSAETFLEEGQ
;
A
#
# COMPACT_ATOMS: atom_id res chain seq x y z
N MET A 1 31.98 2.66 14.44
CA MET A 1 30.60 2.89 13.92
C MET A 1 29.61 2.20 14.85
N ASP A 2 28.60 2.91 15.36
CA ASP A 2 27.54 2.37 16.25
C ASP A 2 26.27 2.18 15.40
N ILE A 3 25.48 1.13 15.68
CA ILE A 3 24.21 0.85 15.00
C ILE A 3 23.25 2.04 15.13
N ARG A 4 23.24 2.74 16.26
CA ARG A 4 22.43 3.95 16.48
C ARG A 4 22.81 5.10 15.55
N HIS A 5 24.08 5.19 15.11
CA HIS A 5 24.47 6.19 14.13
C HIS A 5 23.81 5.94 12.77
N LEU A 6 23.69 4.65 12.38
CA LEU A 6 23.00 4.24 11.16
C LEU A 6 21.49 4.48 11.25
N GLU A 7 20.89 4.19 12.42
CA GLU A 7 19.47 4.43 12.68
C GLU A 7 19.12 5.93 12.57
N TYR A 8 19.88 6.78 13.24
CA TYR A 8 19.67 8.23 13.19
C TYR A 8 19.89 8.79 11.78
N PHE A 9 20.89 8.27 11.08
CA PHE A 9 21.14 8.65 9.69
C PHE A 9 19.96 8.25 8.77
N ALA A 10 19.48 7.03 8.87
CA ALA A 10 18.37 6.53 8.07
C ALA A 10 17.09 7.34 8.30
N GLU A 11 16.79 7.68 9.58
CA GLU A 11 15.62 8.46 9.94
C GLU A 11 15.69 9.91 9.44
N VAL A 12 16.87 10.56 9.55
CA VAL A 12 17.07 11.90 8.97
C VAL A 12 16.95 11.86 7.44
N ALA A 13 17.46 10.82 6.80
CA ALA A 13 17.35 10.65 5.36
C ALA A 13 15.90 10.43 4.89
N GLN A 14 15.09 9.74 5.69
CA GLN A 14 13.66 9.52 5.40
C GLN A 14 12.84 10.80 5.46
N HIS A 15 13.07 11.63 6.46
CA HIS A 15 12.32 12.87 6.68
C HIS A 15 12.95 14.11 6.03
N LEU A 16 14.20 14.04 5.60
CA LEU A 16 15.02 15.17 5.18
C LEU A 16 14.96 16.33 6.21
N SER A 17 14.90 15.95 7.51
CA SER A 17 14.73 16.87 8.62
C SER A 17 15.26 16.31 9.93
N PHE A 18 16.25 16.97 10.51
CA PHE A 18 16.79 16.63 11.84
C PHE A 18 15.73 16.77 12.94
N THR A 19 14.87 17.77 12.85
CA THR A 19 13.82 18.02 13.86
C THR A 19 12.75 16.93 13.81
N LYS A 20 12.27 16.54 12.63
CA LYS A 20 11.29 15.45 12.52
C LYS A 20 11.88 14.13 13.00
N ALA A 21 13.11 13.80 12.58
CA ALA A 21 13.80 12.60 13.02
C ALA A 21 13.96 12.56 14.55
N SER A 22 14.28 13.69 15.18
CA SER A 22 14.40 13.76 16.65
C SER A 22 13.07 13.52 17.38
N GLN A 23 11.97 13.96 16.81
CA GLN A 23 10.63 13.69 17.33
C GLN A 23 10.26 12.22 17.21
N THR A 24 10.50 11.60 16.04
CA THR A 24 10.22 10.18 15.80
C THR A 24 11.05 9.28 16.71
N LEU A 25 12.34 9.58 16.88
CA LEU A 25 13.27 8.77 17.68
C LEU A 25 13.25 9.11 19.19
N HIS A 26 12.44 10.09 19.61
CA HIS A 26 12.38 10.57 21.00
C HIS A 26 13.73 10.96 21.58
N VAL A 27 14.60 11.57 20.78
CA VAL A 27 15.93 12.05 21.19
C VAL A 27 16.09 13.53 20.84
N THR A 28 17.12 14.18 21.42
CA THR A 28 17.36 15.59 21.11
C THR A 28 18.00 15.77 19.73
N GLN A 29 17.63 16.83 19.01
CA GLN A 29 18.21 17.16 17.70
C GLN A 29 19.75 17.31 17.74
N PRO A 30 20.38 17.93 18.77
CA PRO A 30 21.85 17.94 18.91
C PRO A 30 22.48 16.54 18.96
N SER A 31 21.82 15.56 19.62
CA SER A 31 22.30 14.18 19.70
C SER A 31 22.36 13.54 18.31
N ILE A 32 21.31 13.70 17.50
CA ILE A 32 21.29 13.20 16.12
C ILE A 32 22.36 13.90 15.28
N SER A 33 22.47 15.22 15.37
CA SER A 33 23.44 15.98 14.61
C SER A 33 24.89 15.56 14.94
N LYS A 34 25.19 15.32 16.21
CA LYS A 34 26.49 14.82 16.68
C LYS A 34 26.77 13.40 16.15
N ALA A 35 25.78 12.50 16.23
CA ALA A 35 25.90 11.12 15.77
C ALA A 35 26.18 11.05 14.26
N ILE A 36 25.44 11.84 13.46
CA ILE A 36 25.67 11.90 12.00
C ILE A 36 27.04 12.50 11.69
N LYS A 37 27.47 13.56 12.40
CA LYS A 37 28.79 14.13 12.23
C LYS A 37 29.91 13.11 12.55
N ASN A 38 29.72 12.30 13.57
CA ASN A 38 30.65 11.22 13.92
C ASN A 38 30.69 10.17 12.81
N LEU A 39 29.52 9.75 12.28
CA LEU A 39 29.41 8.80 11.17
C LEU A 39 30.11 9.33 9.91
N GLU A 40 29.89 10.60 9.54
CA GLU A 40 30.56 11.27 8.43
C GLU A 40 32.09 11.31 8.64
N GLY A 41 32.53 11.57 9.88
CA GLY A 41 33.95 11.57 10.24
C GLY A 41 34.59 10.20 10.15
N GLU A 42 33.91 9.13 10.60
CA GLU A 42 34.40 7.74 10.48
C GLU A 42 34.45 7.25 9.02
N LEU A 43 33.47 7.66 8.21
CA LEU A 43 33.41 7.29 6.78
C LEU A 43 34.28 8.19 5.89
N GLY A 44 34.76 9.33 6.41
CA GLY A 44 35.61 10.29 5.68
C GLY A 44 34.87 11.06 4.57
N VAL A 45 33.54 11.00 4.52
CA VAL A 45 32.72 11.65 3.48
C VAL A 45 31.45 12.27 4.07
N PRO A 46 30.98 13.43 3.57
CA PRO A 46 29.72 13.99 3.96
C PRO A 46 28.55 13.15 3.39
N LEU A 47 27.54 12.90 4.19
CA LEU A 47 26.34 12.15 3.80
C LEU A 47 25.17 13.07 3.41
N PHE A 48 25.19 14.33 3.90
CA PHE A 48 24.20 15.34 3.57
C PHE A 48 24.85 16.61 3.00
N TYR A 49 24.21 17.20 2.00
CA TYR A 49 24.42 18.60 1.64
C TYR A 49 23.66 19.47 2.64
N ARG A 50 24.40 20.33 3.35
CA ARG A 50 23.84 21.27 4.33
C ARG A 50 23.73 22.65 3.73
N SER A 51 22.71 22.89 2.91
CA SER A 51 22.43 24.25 2.46
C SER A 51 21.42 24.92 3.42
N SER A 52 21.43 26.25 3.44
CA SER A 52 20.52 27.04 4.29
C SER A 52 19.03 26.87 3.93
N LYS A 53 18.72 26.24 2.82
CA LYS A 53 17.34 26.12 2.30
C LYS A 53 16.80 24.68 2.26
N GLN A 54 17.66 23.68 2.09
CA GLN A 54 17.21 22.27 1.98
C GLN A 54 18.29 21.30 2.48
N LEU A 55 17.85 20.21 3.10
CA LEU A 55 18.69 19.08 3.47
C LEU A 55 18.55 18.02 2.37
N GLU A 56 19.62 17.63 1.74
CA GLU A 56 19.64 16.62 0.67
C GLU A 56 20.75 15.60 0.90
N LEU A 57 20.55 14.35 0.47
CA LEU A 57 21.57 13.33 0.50
C LEU A 57 22.64 13.58 -0.58
N THR A 58 23.89 13.41 -0.21
CA THR A 58 24.99 13.29 -1.18
C THR A 58 24.90 11.94 -1.91
N ASP A 59 25.66 11.73 -2.96
CA ASP A 59 25.72 10.42 -3.62
C ASP A 59 26.32 9.36 -2.69
N ALA A 60 27.32 9.74 -1.86
CA ALA A 60 27.80 8.90 -0.76
C ALA A 60 26.68 8.59 0.24
N GLY A 61 25.86 9.60 0.63
CA GLY A 61 24.70 9.44 1.50
C GLY A 61 23.69 8.44 0.94
N LYS A 62 23.37 8.52 -0.36
CA LYS A 62 22.46 7.54 -1.01
C LYS A 62 23.02 6.12 -0.94
N ALA A 63 24.29 5.93 -1.26
CA ALA A 63 24.95 4.62 -1.20
C ALA A 63 24.99 4.06 0.22
N VAL A 64 25.34 4.90 1.21
CA VAL A 64 25.35 4.51 2.63
C VAL A 64 23.95 4.17 3.12
N LEU A 65 22.91 4.92 2.70
CA LEU A 65 21.53 4.65 3.11
C LEU A 65 21.05 3.25 2.71
N ILE A 66 21.38 2.82 1.48
CA ILE A 66 21.01 1.48 1.00
C ILE A 66 21.63 0.39 1.89
N ASN A 67 22.90 0.54 2.26
CA ASN A 67 23.59 -0.44 3.08
C ASN A 67 23.23 -0.32 4.58
N ALA A 68 23.03 0.89 5.08
CA ALA A 68 22.56 1.12 6.46
C ALA A 68 21.21 0.43 6.71
N LYS A 69 20.26 0.53 5.76
CA LYS A 69 18.99 -0.18 5.86
C LYS A 69 19.15 -1.69 5.97
N LYS A 70 20.06 -2.31 5.19
CA LYS A 70 20.33 -3.76 5.26
C LYS A 70 20.92 -4.16 6.61
N VAL A 71 21.83 -3.37 7.16
CA VAL A 71 22.43 -3.62 8.48
C VAL A 71 21.40 -3.51 9.58
N LEU A 72 20.54 -2.48 9.53
CA LEU A 72 19.47 -2.29 10.50
C LEU A 72 18.44 -3.42 10.41
N GLU A 73 18.08 -3.85 9.21
CA GLU A 73 17.20 -5.00 8.96
C GLU A 73 17.80 -6.29 9.55
N ALA A 74 19.08 -6.56 9.31
CA ALA A 74 19.76 -7.74 9.86
C ALA A 74 19.83 -7.70 11.40
N PHE A 75 20.03 -6.53 11.99
CA PHE A 75 20.03 -6.36 13.45
C PHE A 75 18.64 -6.58 14.06
N GLN A 76 17.59 -6.09 13.43
CA GLN A 76 16.21 -6.36 13.85
C GLN A 76 15.85 -7.83 13.73
N ASN A 77 16.25 -8.50 12.65
CA ASN A 77 16.01 -9.93 12.46
C ASN A 77 16.61 -10.78 13.57
N LEU A 78 17.82 -10.45 14.04
CA LEU A 78 18.46 -11.15 15.15
C LEU A 78 17.59 -11.13 16.44
N THR A 79 16.96 -10.01 16.75
CA THR A 79 16.05 -9.89 17.90
C THR A 79 14.76 -10.70 17.68
N LEU A 80 14.21 -10.67 16.46
CA LEU A 80 13.01 -11.42 16.10
C LEU A 80 13.25 -12.94 16.15
N GLU A 81 14.39 -13.41 15.66
CA GLU A 81 14.78 -14.83 15.72
C GLU A 81 14.86 -15.34 17.15
N LEU A 82 15.46 -14.55 18.06
CA LEU A 82 15.54 -14.91 19.47
C LEU A 82 14.15 -14.94 20.14
N THR A 83 13.28 -13.99 19.80
CA THR A 83 11.90 -13.96 20.32
C THR A 83 11.10 -15.17 19.86
N ASP A 84 11.24 -15.58 18.61
CA ASP A 84 10.61 -16.77 18.06
C ASP A 84 11.11 -18.07 18.74
N LEU A 85 12.43 -18.17 19.02
CA LEU A 85 13.03 -19.29 19.72
C LEU A 85 12.57 -19.42 21.19
N MET A 86 12.20 -18.33 21.81
CA MET A 86 11.67 -18.30 23.19
C MET A 86 10.19 -18.68 23.28
N GLU A 87 9.56 -19.14 22.18
CA GLU A 87 8.12 -19.46 22.11
C GLU A 87 7.18 -18.35 22.60
N LEU A 88 7.64 -17.12 22.58
CA LEU A 88 6.81 -15.94 22.87
C LEU A 88 5.89 -15.71 21.66
N LYS A 89 4.71 -16.35 21.68
CA LYS A 89 3.66 -16.24 20.63
C LYS A 89 3.05 -14.84 20.51
N GLY A 90 3.84 -13.82 20.77
CA GLY A 90 3.52 -12.41 20.64
C GLY A 90 4.30 -11.76 19.49
N GLY A 91 4.27 -10.44 19.45
CA GLY A 91 5.00 -9.64 18.48
C GLY A 91 4.11 -8.65 17.75
N GLU A 92 4.65 -8.08 16.70
CA GLU A 92 3.98 -7.07 15.87
C GLU A 92 4.01 -7.51 14.40
N ILE A 93 2.95 -7.22 13.66
CA ILE A 93 2.89 -7.35 12.21
C ILE A 93 2.39 -6.04 11.59
N LYS A 94 3.14 -5.52 10.62
CA LYS A 94 2.82 -4.29 9.89
C LYS A 94 2.25 -4.63 8.52
N ILE A 95 0.98 -4.34 8.30
CA ILE A 95 0.26 -4.71 7.07
C ILE A 95 -0.15 -3.43 6.33
N GLY A 96 0.28 -3.32 5.08
CA GLY A 96 -0.21 -2.29 4.16
C GLY A 96 -1.48 -2.75 3.45
N ILE A 97 -2.51 -1.92 3.43
CA ILE A 97 -3.83 -2.28 2.89
C ILE A 97 -4.44 -1.14 2.05
N PRO A 98 -5.00 -1.41 0.87
CA PRO A 98 -5.75 -0.41 0.12
C PRO A 98 -7.11 -0.16 0.79
N PRO A 99 -7.49 1.09 1.08
CA PRO A 99 -8.67 1.40 1.91
C PRO A 99 -9.98 0.76 1.43
N ILE A 100 -10.30 0.90 0.14
CA ILE A 100 -11.58 0.44 -0.41
C ILE A 100 -11.67 -1.08 -0.46
N VAL A 101 -10.58 -1.71 -0.86
CA VAL A 101 -10.52 -3.16 -1.12
C VAL A 101 -10.23 -3.93 0.16
N GLY A 102 -9.42 -3.34 1.02
CA GLY A 102 -9.00 -3.96 2.27
C GLY A 102 -10.16 -4.37 3.15
N ALA A 103 -11.09 -3.46 3.40
CA ALA A 103 -12.26 -3.73 4.22
C ALA A 103 -13.15 -4.85 3.67
N ALA A 104 -13.33 -4.91 2.34
CA ALA A 104 -14.21 -5.89 1.72
C ALA A 104 -13.65 -7.31 1.67
N PHE A 105 -12.33 -7.47 1.57
CA PHE A 105 -11.70 -8.76 1.30
C PHE A 105 -10.90 -9.32 2.48
N PHE A 106 -10.34 -8.46 3.34
CA PHE A 106 -9.37 -8.90 4.34
C PHE A 106 -9.81 -8.72 5.79
N SER A 107 -10.93 -8.03 6.06
CA SER A 107 -11.40 -7.82 7.42
C SER A 107 -11.66 -9.13 8.16
N LYS A 108 -12.28 -10.13 7.49
CA LYS A 108 -12.56 -11.45 8.07
C LYS A 108 -11.27 -12.22 8.38
N LEU A 109 -10.29 -12.22 7.46
CA LEU A 109 -8.98 -12.82 7.67
C LEU A 109 -8.27 -12.20 8.89
N ILE A 110 -8.24 -10.87 8.98
CA ILE A 110 -7.62 -10.15 10.09
C ILE A 110 -8.30 -10.49 11.42
N SER A 111 -9.64 -10.58 11.43
CA SER A 111 -10.39 -10.96 12.64
C SER A 111 -10.07 -12.39 13.08
N GLN A 112 -10.11 -13.35 12.18
CA GLN A 112 -9.78 -14.76 12.48
C GLN A 112 -8.35 -14.92 12.96
N TYR A 113 -7.40 -14.21 12.32
CA TYR A 113 -6.01 -14.20 12.76
C TYR A 113 -5.87 -13.64 14.18
N LYS A 114 -6.54 -12.52 14.49
CA LYS A 114 -6.48 -11.90 15.83
C LYS A 114 -7.14 -12.75 16.91
N GLU A 115 -8.18 -13.52 16.58
CA GLU A 115 -8.80 -14.50 17.49
C GLU A 115 -7.81 -15.63 17.80
N LYS A 116 -7.10 -16.14 16.79
CA LYS A 116 -6.13 -17.24 16.95
C LYS A 116 -4.86 -16.78 17.69
N PHE A 117 -4.43 -15.54 17.48
CA PHE A 117 -3.21 -14.96 18.02
C PHE A 117 -3.46 -13.64 18.75
N PRO A 118 -4.13 -13.66 19.95
CA PRO A 118 -4.55 -12.45 20.64
C PRO A 118 -3.39 -11.56 21.14
N LEU A 119 -2.20 -12.12 21.33
CA LEU A 119 -1.02 -11.39 21.80
C LEU A 119 -0.26 -10.66 20.67
N ILE A 120 -0.57 -10.93 19.41
CA ILE A 120 0.08 -10.26 18.28
C ILE A 120 -0.58 -8.90 18.05
N GLU A 121 0.22 -7.85 18.01
CA GLU A 121 -0.22 -6.50 17.62
C GLU A 121 -0.28 -6.39 16.10
N ILE A 122 -1.40 -5.95 15.56
CA ILE A 122 -1.57 -5.72 14.11
C ILE A 122 -1.56 -4.21 13.87
N LYS A 123 -0.59 -3.72 13.10
CA LYS A 123 -0.50 -2.32 12.65
C LYS A 123 -0.89 -2.22 11.19
N LEU A 124 -2.03 -1.57 10.93
CA LEU A 124 -2.53 -1.34 9.58
C LEU A 124 -2.08 0.03 9.06
N THR A 125 -1.60 0.04 7.81
CA THR A 125 -1.28 1.28 7.07
C THR A 125 -2.15 1.34 5.82
N GLU A 126 -3.10 2.28 5.80
CA GLU A 126 -4.03 2.46 4.70
C GLU A 126 -3.47 3.40 3.64
N VAL A 127 -2.96 2.85 2.55
CA VAL A 127 -2.37 3.60 1.43
C VAL A 127 -2.58 2.87 0.09
N GLY A 128 -2.28 3.56 -1.03
CA GLY A 128 -2.36 2.95 -2.35
C GLY A 128 -1.28 1.89 -2.59
N THR A 129 -1.55 0.96 -3.52
CA THR A 129 -0.68 -0.18 -3.87
C THR A 129 0.78 0.23 -4.16
N LYS A 130 1.01 1.40 -4.80
CA LYS A 130 2.36 1.89 -5.09
C LYS A 130 3.18 2.13 -3.81
N LYS A 131 2.55 2.73 -2.79
CA LYS A 131 3.18 2.96 -1.47
C LYS A 131 3.33 1.68 -0.67
N ILE A 132 2.36 0.77 -0.77
CA ILE A 132 2.43 -0.56 -0.13
C ILE A 132 3.64 -1.33 -0.65
N LYS A 133 3.78 -1.45 -1.98
CA LYS A 133 4.94 -2.13 -2.59
C LYS A 133 6.26 -1.55 -2.10
N LYS A 134 6.39 -0.22 -2.08
CA LYS A 134 7.58 0.44 -1.56
C LYS A 134 7.82 0.15 -0.08
N GLY A 135 6.77 0.15 0.75
CA GLY A 135 6.86 -0.16 2.17
C GLY A 135 7.32 -1.60 2.45
N VAL A 136 6.87 -2.58 1.64
CA VAL A 136 7.35 -3.96 1.73
C VAL A 136 8.80 -4.08 1.25
N GLU A 137 9.16 -3.38 0.17
CA GLU A 137 10.52 -3.38 -0.38
C GLU A 137 11.54 -2.81 0.62
N ASP A 138 11.22 -1.68 1.25
CA ASP A 138 12.10 -0.99 2.21
C ASP A 138 11.96 -1.49 3.65
N GLY A 139 11.07 -2.47 3.90
CA GLY A 139 10.91 -3.15 5.20
C GLY A 139 10.09 -2.37 6.23
N THR A 140 9.48 -1.24 5.88
CA THR A 140 8.55 -0.51 6.76
C THR A 140 7.21 -1.21 6.92
N LEU A 141 6.88 -2.12 6.00
CA LEU A 141 5.75 -3.05 6.07
C LEU A 141 6.28 -4.48 5.97
N ASP A 142 5.66 -5.40 6.69
CA ASP A 142 5.97 -6.82 6.62
C ASP A 142 5.19 -7.50 5.51
N ILE A 143 3.91 -7.15 5.38
CA ILE A 143 2.99 -7.67 4.38
C ILE A 143 2.30 -6.52 3.66
N GLY A 144 2.12 -6.66 2.37
CA GLY A 144 1.34 -5.76 1.54
C GLY A 144 0.16 -6.46 0.88
N LEU A 145 -1.05 -5.92 1.05
CA LEU A 145 -2.20 -6.31 0.26
C LEU A 145 -2.27 -5.36 -0.94
N ILE A 146 -2.36 -5.91 -2.14
CA ILE A 146 -2.20 -5.13 -3.38
C ILE A 146 -3.29 -5.42 -4.38
N CYS A 147 -3.60 -4.42 -5.22
CA CYS A 147 -4.65 -4.48 -6.25
C CYS A 147 -4.15 -4.86 -7.64
N THR A 148 -2.85 -5.05 -7.80
CA THR A 148 -2.21 -5.48 -9.05
C THR A 148 -1.01 -6.35 -8.71
N VAL A 149 -1.06 -7.60 -9.16
CA VAL A 149 0.01 -8.56 -8.88
C VAL A 149 1.26 -8.20 -9.69
N PRO A 150 2.44 -8.07 -9.04
CA PRO A 150 3.68 -7.81 -9.75
C PRO A 150 4.06 -8.97 -10.68
N ALA A 151 4.85 -8.67 -11.72
CA ALA A 151 5.44 -9.70 -12.57
C ALA A 151 6.41 -10.61 -11.76
N HIS A 152 6.58 -11.85 -12.23
CA HIS A 152 7.57 -12.76 -11.67
C HIS A 152 8.97 -12.14 -11.66
N GLY A 153 9.71 -12.33 -10.58
CA GLY A 153 11.07 -11.78 -10.44
C GLY A 153 11.15 -10.38 -9.80
N SER A 154 10.05 -9.87 -9.28
CA SER A 154 9.95 -8.51 -8.70
C SER A 154 10.55 -8.34 -7.31
N GLY A 155 11.24 -9.34 -6.74
CA GLY A 155 11.79 -9.27 -5.37
C GLY A 155 10.76 -9.53 -4.26
N PHE A 156 9.55 -9.92 -4.62
CA PHE A 156 8.47 -10.29 -3.71
C PHE A 156 8.10 -11.77 -3.85
N GLU A 157 7.72 -12.39 -2.72
CA GLU A 157 6.87 -13.57 -2.71
C GLU A 157 5.41 -13.12 -2.80
N ILE A 158 4.56 -13.94 -3.44
CA ILE A 158 3.22 -13.49 -3.82
C ILE A 158 2.21 -14.64 -3.66
N ILE A 159 1.11 -14.37 -2.94
CA ILE A 159 -0.10 -15.15 -3.00
C ILE A 159 -1.15 -14.38 -3.81
N LYS A 160 -1.66 -15.00 -4.88
CA LYS A 160 -2.79 -14.45 -5.63
C LYS A 160 -4.08 -14.78 -4.89
N VAL A 161 -4.88 -13.74 -4.59
CA VAL A 161 -6.09 -13.90 -3.79
C VAL A 161 -7.32 -14.01 -4.67
N ILE A 162 -7.56 -13.03 -5.53
CA ILE A 162 -8.79 -12.92 -6.31
C ILE A 162 -8.55 -12.12 -7.59
N LYS A 163 -9.32 -12.46 -8.61
CA LYS A 163 -9.56 -11.64 -9.80
C LYS A 163 -11.03 -11.20 -9.79
N ASP A 164 -11.28 -9.89 -9.83
CA ASP A 164 -12.62 -9.32 -9.71
C ASP A 164 -12.82 -8.18 -10.73
N PRO A 165 -13.84 -8.26 -11.63
CA PRO A 165 -14.05 -7.25 -12.63
C PRO A 165 -14.51 -5.93 -12.02
N LEU A 166 -14.14 -4.81 -12.65
CA LEU A 166 -14.69 -3.51 -12.30
C LEU A 166 -16.08 -3.35 -12.91
N MET A 167 -16.99 -2.82 -12.12
CA MET A 167 -18.35 -2.47 -12.51
C MET A 167 -18.47 -0.95 -12.59
N LEU A 168 -19.20 -0.46 -13.58
CA LEU A 168 -19.58 0.94 -13.69
C LEU A 168 -20.68 1.28 -12.69
N ILE A 169 -20.56 2.42 -12.01
CA ILE A 169 -21.56 2.95 -11.10
C ILE A 169 -22.00 4.32 -11.59
N ILE A 170 -23.30 4.46 -11.80
CA ILE A 170 -23.94 5.67 -12.33
C ILE A 170 -25.21 5.99 -11.55
N HIS A 171 -25.66 7.23 -11.63
CA HIS A 171 -26.98 7.61 -11.10
C HIS A 171 -28.11 6.96 -11.94
N ARG A 172 -29.23 6.59 -11.32
CA ARG A 172 -30.35 5.91 -11.99
C ARG A 172 -30.99 6.73 -13.13
N GLU A 173 -30.87 8.03 -13.11
CA GLU A 173 -31.34 8.91 -14.19
C GLU A 173 -30.28 9.13 -15.30
N HIS A 174 -29.16 8.46 -15.21
CA HIS A 174 -28.12 8.58 -16.22
C HIS A 174 -28.57 7.94 -17.55
N ARG A 175 -28.15 8.51 -18.70
CA ARG A 175 -28.53 8.03 -20.03
C ARG A 175 -28.21 6.54 -20.28
N LEU A 176 -27.22 5.99 -19.59
CA LEU A 176 -26.82 4.58 -19.69
C LEU A 176 -27.55 3.66 -18.71
N ALA A 177 -28.36 4.17 -17.79
CA ALA A 177 -28.95 3.39 -16.70
C ALA A 177 -29.93 2.30 -17.17
N SER A 178 -30.49 2.43 -18.35
CA SER A 178 -31.40 1.43 -18.95
C SER A 178 -30.70 0.30 -19.68
N LYS A 179 -29.36 0.35 -19.81
CA LYS A 179 -28.58 -0.69 -20.46
C LYS A 179 -28.33 -1.88 -19.54
N THR A 180 -28.07 -3.03 -20.13
CA THR A 180 -27.65 -4.25 -19.42
C THR A 180 -26.13 -4.35 -19.27
N GLU A 181 -25.39 -3.68 -20.16
CA GLU A 181 -23.94 -3.56 -20.15
C GLU A 181 -23.50 -2.30 -20.92
N VAL A 182 -22.28 -1.85 -20.72
CA VAL A 182 -21.74 -0.62 -21.32
C VAL A 182 -20.34 -0.90 -21.86
N HIS A 183 -20.06 -0.42 -23.09
CA HIS A 183 -18.71 -0.41 -23.64
C HIS A 183 -17.90 0.78 -23.11
N PHE A 184 -16.61 0.61 -22.92
CA PHE A 184 -15.75 1.67 -22.37
C PHE A 184 -15.78 2.94 -23.25
N SER A 185 -15.84 2.79 -24.57
CA SER A 185 -15.94 3.90 -25.52
C SER A 185 -17.18 4.80 -25.33
N GLU A 186 -18.27 4.26 -24.76
CA GLU A 186 -19.47 5.04 -24.48
C GLU A 186 -19.31 6.03 -23.33
N LEU A 187 -18.24 5.87 -22.54
CA LEU A 187 -17.93 6.71 -21.38
C LEU A 187 -17.11 7.96 -21.77
N ALA A 188 -16.75 8.12 -23.04
CA ALA A 188 -15.85 9.18 -23.51
C ALA A 188 -16.28 10.61 -23.16
N LYS A 189 -17.58 10.86 -22.98
CA LYS A 189 -18.14 12.19 -22.66
C LYS A 189 -18.53 12.35 -21.22
N GLU A 190 -18.36 11.32 -20.40
CA GLU A 190 -18.78 11.34 -19.00
C GLU A 190 -17.73 11.97 -18.11
N PRO A 191 -18.12 12.71 -17.06
CA PRO A 191 -17.22 13.12 -16.01
C PRO A 191 -16.88 11.93 -15.10
N PHE A 192 -15.59 11.70 -14.83
CA PHE A 192 -15.10 10.60 -14.02
C PHE A 192 -14.80 11.05 -12.59
N ILE A 193 -15.24 10.25 -11.63
CA ILE A 193 -14.86 10.32 -10.23
C ILE A 193 -13.95 9.12 -9.99
N LEU A 194 -12.64 9.34 -9.82
CA LEU A 194 -11.66 8.26 -9.81
C LEU A 194 -10.97 8.09 -8.45
N TYR A 195 -10.19 7.02 -8.37
CA TYR A 195 -9.22 6.82 -7.30
C TYR A 195 -8.11 7.87 -7.37
N ARG A 196 -7.40 8.08 -6.26
CA ARG A 196 -6.20 8.92 -6.27
C ARG A 196 -5.07 8.28 -7.10
N LYS A 197 -4.14 9.09 -7.60
CA LYS A 197 -3.01 8.69 -8.46
C LYS A 197 -2.01 7.70 -7.82
N ASP A 198 -2.02 7.55 -6.50
CA ASP A 198 -1.21 6.55 -5.80
C ASP A 198 -1.82 5.13 -5.81
N PHE A 199 -3.03 4.98 -6.39
CA PHE A 199 -3.70 3.70 -6.59
C PHE A 199 -3.45 3.18 -8.02
N THR A 200 -3.16 1.90 -8.13
CA THR A 200 -2.96 1.26 -9.44
C THR A 200 -4.24 1.16 -10.26
N LEU A 201 -5.41 1.12 -9.60
CA LEU A 201 -6.69 1.16 -10.31
C LEU A 201 -6.90 2.47 -11.08
N TYR A 202 -6.33 3.57 -10.61
CA TYR A 202 -6.32 4.82 -11.39
C TYR A 202 -5.64 4.61 -12.74
N ASP A 203 -4.40 4.09 -12.71
CA ASP A 203 -3.62 3.88 -13.93
C ASP A 203 -4.34 2.92 -14.90
N LEU A 204 -4.90 1.81 -14.39
CA LEU A 204 -5.62 0.83 -15.19
C LEU A 204 -6.85 1.42 -15.89
N ILE A 205 -7.62 2.25 -15.20
CA ILE A 205 -8.78 2.93 -15.78
C ILE A 205 -8.33 3.94 -16.85
N ILE A 206 -7.29 4.72 -16.57
CA ILE A 206 -6.73 5.66 -17.56
C ILE A 206 -6.24 4.93 -18.80
N GLU A 207 -5.50 3.84 -18.65
CA GLU A 207 -5.02 3.03 -19.78
C GLU A 207 -6.18 2.51 -20.64
N GLU A 208 -7.26 2.05 -20.01
CA GLU A 208 -8.41 1.54 -20.73
C GLU A 208 -9.19 2.64 -21.47
N CYS A 209 -9.30 3.84 -20.86
CA CYS A 209 -9.83 5.02 -21.56
C CYS A 209 -9.02 5.35 -22.81
N LEU A 210 -7.68 5.35 -22.69
CA LEU A 210 -6.78 5.64 -23.82
C LEU A 210 -6.87 4.57 -24.92
N LYS A 211 -6.93 3.27 -24.55
CA LYS A 211 -7.17 2.17 -25.51
C LYS A 211 -8.51 2.31 -26.22
N SER A 212 -9.52 2.83 -25.52
CA SER A 212 -10.85 3.11 -26.07
C SER A 212 -10.93 4.43 -26.87
N GLY A 213 -9.80 5.12 -27.07
CA GLY A 213 -9.68 6.28 -27.94
C GLY A 213 -10.01 7.63 -27.30
N PHE A 214 -10.06 7.73 -25.96
CA PHE A 214 -10.36 9.00 -25.29
C PHE A 214 -9.54 9.21 -24.02
N GLN A 215 -9.42 10.48 -23.59
CA GLN A 215 -8.91 10.87 -22.29
C GLN A 215 -10.09 11.15 -21.35
N PRO A 216 -10.11 10.57 -20.13
CA PRO A 216 -11.22 10.80 -19.22
C PRO A 216 -11.21 12.25 -18.67
N ASN A 217 -12.39 12.84 -18.57
CA ASN A 217 -12.59 14.09 -17.85
C ASN A 217 -12.74 13.82 -16.36
N ILE A 218 -11.63 13.93 -15.60
CA ILE A 218 -11.61 13.65 -14.17
C ILE A 218 -12.07 14.88 -13.40
N VAL A 219 -13.22 14.80 -12.74
CA VAL A 219 -13.80 15.90 -11.96
C VAL A 219 -13.47 15.81 -10.46
N CYS A 220 -13.17 14.61 -9.96
CA CYS A 220 -12.77 14.41 -8.57
C CYS A 220 -11.95 13.14 -8.39
N GLU A 221 -11.09 13.13 -7.35
CA GLU A 221 -10.31 11.97 -6.94
C GLU A 221 -10.53 11.68 -5.43
N SER A 222 -10.77 10.42 -5.07
CA SER A 222 -10.89 10.00 -3.67
C SER A 222 -10.34 8.61 -3.43
N SER A 223 -9.98 8.31 -2.17
CA SER A 223 -9.62 6.97 -1.69
C SER A 223 -10.75 6.30 -0.90
N GLN A 224 -11.89 6.98 -0.70
CA GLN A 224 -12.98 6.52 0.14
C GLN A 224 -14.20 6.14 -0.72
N LYS A 225 -14.67 4.89 -0.56
CA LYS A 225 -15.81 4.34 -1.30
C LYS A 225 -17.08 5.20 -1.14
N ASP A 226 -17.42 5.53 0.09
CA ASP A 226 -18.68 6.22 0.37
C ASP A 226 -18.67 7.65 -0.20
N PHE A 227 -17.50 8.28 -0.25
CA PHE A 227 -17.35 9.59 -0.89
C PHE A 227 -17.49 9.50 -2.43
N LEU A 228 -16.92 8.46 -3.06
CA LEU A 228 -17.10 8.20 -4.50
C LEU A 228 -18.59 8.00 -4.82
N LEU A 229 -19.28 7.16 -4.04
CA LEU A 229 -20.70 6.86 -4.24
C LEU A 229 -21.57 8.11 -4.04
N GLY A 230 -21.35 8.88 -2.97
CA GLY A 230 -22.10 10.11 -2.70
C GLY A 230 -21.96 11.15 -3.81
N MET A 231 -20.80 11.24 -4.48
CA MET A 231 -20.64 12.12 -5.63
C MET A 231 -21.41 11.62 -6.86
N VAL A 232 -21.51 10.30 -7.07
CA VAL A 232 -22.36 9.73 -8.14
C VAL A 232 -23.84 9.96 -7.83
N GLU A 233 -24.27 9.78 -6.58
CA GLU A 233 -25.62 10.13 -6.12
C GLU A 233 -25.94 11.61 -6.38
N GLY A 234 -24.97 12.48 -6.13
CA GLY A 234 -25.05 13.92 -6.43
C GLY A 234 -24.97 14.26 -7.93
N LYS A 235 -24.94 13.27 -8.82
CA LYS A 235 -24.85 13.42 -10.30
C LYS A 235 -23.59 14.17 -10.77
N LEU A 236 -22.51 14.15 -9.99
CA LEU A 236 -21.26 14.80 -10.37
C LEU A 236 -20.53 14.05 -11.50
N GLY A 237 -20.74 12.73 -11.60
CA GLY A 237 -20.08 11.91 -12.61
C GLY A 237 -20.32 10.42 -12.38
N ILE A 238 -19.47 9.63 -13.02
CA ILE A 238 -19.47 8.17 -12.96
C ILE A 238 -18.25 7.66 -12.17
N THR A 239 -18.34 6.47 -11.59
CA THR A 239 -17.20 5.80 -10.96
C THR A 239 -17.19 4.31 -11.27
N MET A 240 -16.10 3.63 -10.90
CA MET A 240 -15.96 2.18 -11.07
C MET A 240 -15.48 1.56 -9.78
N LEU A 241 -16.10 0.44 -9.36
CA LEU A 241 -15.72 -0.35 -8.20
C LEU A 241 -15.69 -1.84 -8.54
N PRO A 242 -14.88 -2.64 -7.83
CA PRO A 242 -14.89 -4.10 -7.96
C PRO A 242 -16.28 -4.70 -7.70
N SER A 243 -16.63 -5.75 -8.44
CA SER A 243 -17.97 -6.34 -8.42
C SER A 243 -18.40 -6.82 -7.03
N LYS A 244 -17.48 -7.40 -6.25
CA LYS A 244 -17.77 -7.84 -4.87
C LYS A 244 -18.10 -6.69 -3.92
N ILE A 245 -17.51 -5.52 -4.15
CA ILE A 245 -17.83 -4.30 -3.38
C ILE A 245 -19.21 -3.79 -3.76
N CYS A 246 -19.55 -3.88 -5.05
CA CYS A 246 -20.84 -3.43 -5.57
C CYS A 246 -22.02 -4.20 -4.98
N LYS A 247 -21.86 -5.49 -4.61
CA LYS A 247 -22.94 -6.31 -4.01
C LYS A 247 -23.52 -5.72 -2.71
N ASN A 248 -22.74 -4.90 -2.01
CA ASN A 248 -23.13 -4.29 -0.74
C ASN A 248 -23.56 -2.81 -0.90
N ILE A 249 -23.76 -2.34 -2.14
CA ILE A 249 -24.27 -0.99 -2.39
C ILE A 249 -25.79 -1.02 -2.24
N ASN A 250 -26.29 -0.47 -1.14
CA ASN A 250 -27.71 -0.34 -0.82
C ASN A 250 -28.14 1.12 -1.06
N CYS A 251 -28.17 1.55 -2.32
CA CYS A 251 -28.63 2.88 -2.67
C CYS A 251 -29.61 2.80 -3.86
N HIS A 252 -30.84 3.31 -3.66
CA HIS A 252 -31.88 3.29 -4.69
C HIS A 252 -31.57 4.20 -5.89
N ASP A 253 -30.67 5.17 -5.72
CA ASP A 253 -30.37 6.14 -6.77
C ASP A 253 -29.13 5.75 -7.61
N LEU A 254 -28.50 4.61 -7.29
CA LEU A 254 -27.37 4.10 -8.02
C LEU A 254 -27.72 2.85 -8.84
N VAL A 255 -27.14 2.76 -10.02
CA VAL A 255 -27.18 1.59 -10.91
C VAL A 255 -25.77 1.08 -11.11
N VAL A 256 -25.60 -0.22 -10.97
CA VAL A 256 -24.34 -0.94 -11.20
C VAL A 256 -24.44 -1.70 -12.50
N LEU A 257 -23.55 -1.41 -13.45
CA LEU A 257 -23.55 -2.04 -14.78
C LEU A 257 -22.23 -2.75 -15.05
N PRO A 258 -22.25 -3.93 -15.66
CA PRO A 258 -21.04 -4.55 -16.18
C PRO A 258 -20.49 -3.73 -17.35
N ILE A 259 -19.17 -3.78 -17.49
CA ILE A 259 -18.44 -3.16 -18.60
C ILE A 259 -18.05 -4.29 -19.53
N SER A 260 -18.61 -4.29 -20.75
CA SER A 260 -18.28 -5.29 -21.78
C SER A 260 -16.90 -5.05 -22.37
N GLU A 261 -16.23 -6.12 -22.73
CA GLU A 261 -14.89 -6.14 -23.36
C GLU A 261 -13.80 -5.45 -22.51
N SER A 262 -14.09 -5.12 -21.25
CA SER A 262 -13.09 -4.49 -20.38
C SER A 262 -12.13 -5.53 -19.83
N ALA A 263 -10.85 -5.31 -20.08
CA ALA A 263 -9.76 -6.05 -19.44
C ALA A 263 -9.47 -5.57 -18.01
N VAL A 264 -10.20 -4.54 -17.51
CA VAL A 264 -9.91 -3.96 -16.20
C VAL A 264 -10.45 -4.86 -15.10
N ASN A 265 -9.57 -5.69 -14.59
CA ASN A 265 -9.82 -6.53 -13.44
C ASN A 265 -8.95 -6.09 -12.27
N LEU A 266 -9.55 -6.07 -11.09
CA LEU A 266 -8.82 -6.04 -9.85
C LEU A 266 -8.15 -7.40 -9.66
N GLU A 267 -6.84 -7.44 -9.59
CA GLU A 267 -6.08 -8.64 -9.22
C GLU A 267 -5.54 -8.47 -7.81
N LEU A 268 -6.28 -8.95 -6.83
CA LEU A 268 -5.83 -8.92 -5.44
C LEU A 268 -4.73 -9.94 -5.21
N GLY A 269 -3.67 -9.48 -4.56
CA GLY A 269 -2.60 -10.31 -4.07
C GLY A 269 -2.11 -9.87 -2.70
N MET A 270 -1.45 -10.80 -2.01
CA MET A 270 -0.67 -10.54 -0.82
C MET A 270 0.80 -10.70 -1.17
N ILE A 271 1.61 -9.73 -0.78
CA ILE A 271 3.06 -9.72 -1.03
C ILE A 271 3.84 -9.56 0.26
N TRP A 272 5.03 -10.16 0.28
CA TRP A 272 6.07 -9.89 1.26
C TRP A 272 7.43 -9.94 0.57
N LYS A 273 8.45 -9.42 1.24
CA LYS A 273 9.80 -9.33 0.66
C LYS A 273 10.41 -10.73 0.58
N LYS A 274 10.89 -11.10 -0.61
CA LYS A 274 11.65 -12.32 -0.82
C LYS A 274 12.96 -12.27 -0.02
N ASP A 275 13.43 -13.43 0.43
CA ASP A 275 14.70 -13.61 1.17
C ASP A 275 14.80 -12.81 2.49
N LYS A 276 13.69 -12.24 3.00
CA LYS A 276 13.62 -11.63 4.33
C LYS A 276 13.25 -12.70 5.37
N TYR A 277 13.90 -12.64 6.54
CA TYR A 277 13.41 -13.40 7.69
C TYR A 277 11.97 -13.03 8.03
N LEU A 278 11.12 -14.01 8.14
CA LEU A 278 9.73 -13.84 8.53
C LEU A 278 9.57 -14.17 10.01
N SER A 279 9.13 -13.22 10.82
CA SER A 279 8.81 -13.46 12.23
C SER A 279 7.67 -14.47 12.36
N PHE A 280 7.51 -15.06 13.54
CA PHE A 280 6.39 -15.96 13.86
C PHE A 280 5.04 -15.31 13.46
N ALA A 281 4.82 -14.05 13.84
CA ALA A 281 3.60 -13.32 13.50
C ALA A 281 3.35 -13.25 11.99
N VAL A 282 4.38 -12.98 11.20
CA VAL A 282 4.27 -12.89 9.73
C VAL A 282 4.01 -14.25 9.11
N ARG A 283 4.73 -15.30 9.52
CA ARG A 283 4.54 -16.68 9.01
C ARG A 283 3.12 -17.18 9.28
N GLU A 284 2.63 -17.02 10.51
CA GLU A 284 1.28 -17.45 10.88
C GLU A 284 0.19 -16.65 10.15
N PHE A 285 0.44 -15.37 9.84
CA PHE A 285 -0.49 -14.58 9.03
C PHE A 285 -0.56 -15.09 7.59
N ILE A 286 0.58 -15.43 7.00
CA ILE A 286 0.65 -16.02 5.65
C ILE A 286 -0.10 -17.34 5.61
N THR A 287 0.18 -18.26 6.55
CA THR A 287 -0.51 -19.55 6.65
C THR A 287 -2.02 -19.39 6.86
N SER A 288 -2.43 -18.44 7.70
CA SER A 288 -3.85 -18.12 7.92
C SER A 288 -4.52 -17.58 6.65
N ALA A 289 -3.80 -16.81 5.86
CA ALA A 289 -4.29 -16.30 4.58
C ALA A 289 -4.44 -17.41 3.53
N GLU A 290 -3.49 -18.33 3.45
CA GLU A 290 -3.57 -19.51 2.55
C GLU A 290 -4.79 -20.37 2.90
N THR A 291 -4.97 -20.71 4.17
CA THR A 291 -6.14 -21.49 4.64
C THR A 291 -7.46 -20.77 4.35
N PHE A 292 -7.51 -19.46 4.62
CA PHE A 292 -8.70 -18.65 4.37
C PHE A 292 -9.11 -18.62 2.89
N LEU A 293 -8.12 -18.66 1.99
CA LEU A 293 -8.35 -18.66 0.54
C LEU A 293 -8.81 -20.03 0.04
N GLU A 294 -8.32 -21.12 0.63
CA GLU A 294 -8.75 -22.48 0.31
C GLU A 294 -10.20 -22.75 0.75
N GLU A 295 -10.61 -22.23 1.91
CA GLU A 295 -11.96 -22.38 2.44
C GLU A 295 -12.99 -21.47 1.73
N GLY A 296 -12.55 -20.40 1.06
CA GLY A 296 -13.38 -19.40 0.39
C GLY A 296 -13.64 -19.68 -1.09
N GLN A 297 -13.09 -20.74 -1.65
CA GLN A 297 -13.40 -21.26 -3.00
C GLN A 297 -14.54 -22.24 -2.94
#